data_d0db46b9ef21520171af6404c8c29922
#
_entry.id   d0db46b9ef21520171af6404c8c29922
#
_cell.length_a   1.000
_cell.length_b   1.000
_cell.length_c   1.000
_cell.angle_alpha   90.00
_cell.angle_beta   90.00
_cell.angle_gamma   90.00
#
_symmetry.space_group_name_H-M   'P 1'
#
loop_
_entity.id
_entity.type
_entity.pdbx_description
1 polymer ?
#
loop_
_entity_poly.entity_id
_entity_poly.type
_entity_poly.pdbx_seq_one_letter_code
_entity_poly.pdbx_strand_id
1 'polypeptide(L)'
;MHELVWSRLKEALEDLSQEEIHWRSLPQANAIDVIVRHLRIEAQWHLDSLQIGVAMPTIAVAAPQEAIDAVPLDFEENLKRLEESYTRFVDILRATTLATLRQRTAAAYGEMSRQTYRLGYHQAAHMAMHCGQIRMIRNLYRKMRGEPPGFVPDNPTYPK
;
A
#
# COMPACT_ATOMS: atom_id res chain seq x y z
N MET A 1 -2.29 -5.68 -13.64
CA MET A 1 -1.55 -5.81 -12.35
C MET A 1 -2.14 -4.92 -11.27
N HIS A 2 -2.24 -3.61 -11.43
CA HIS A 2 -2.79 -2.68 -10.44
C HIS A 2 -4.19 -3.06 -9.95
N GLU A 3 -5.12 -3.37 -10.85
CA GLU A 3 -6.48 -3.78 -10.49
C GLU A 3 -6.52 -5.03 -9.63
N LEU A 4 -5.71 -6.02 -9.99
CA LEU A 4 -5.62 -7.27 -9.21
C LEU A 4 -5.10 -7.01 -7.79
N VAL A 5 -4.04 -6.21 -7.68
CA VAL A 5 -3.46 -5.91 -6.36
C VAL A 5 -4.44 -5.11 -5.50
N TRP A 6 -5.15 -4.14 -6.10
CA TRP A 6 -6.17 -3.37 -5.41
C TRP A 6 -7.34 -4.23 -4.94
N SER A 7 -7.85 -5.11 -5.83
CA SER A 7 -8.90 -6.05 -5.48
C SER A 7 -8.49 -6.96 -4.31
N ARG A 8 -7.26 -7.47 -4.32
CA ARG A 8 -6.73 -8.32 -3.25
C ARG A 8 -6.52 -7.56 -1.93
N LEU A 9 -6.15 -6.29 -1.99
CA LEU A 9 -6.06 -5.45 -0.81
C LEU A 9 -7.45 -5.18 -0.22
N LYS A 10 -8.44 -4.84 -1.05
CA LYS A 10 -9.82 -4.64 -0.57
C LYS A 10 -10.36 -5.91 0.11
N GLU A 11 -10.22 -7.07 -0.53
CA GLU A 11 -10.59 -8.36 0.06
C GLU A 11 -9.90 -8.58 1.42
N ALA A 12 -8.64 -8.19 1.55
CA ALA A 12 -7.90 -8.31 2.81
C ALA A 12 -8.37 -7.32 3.89
N LEU A 13 -9.10 -6.27 3.54
CA LEU A 13 -9.63 -5.24 4.44
C LEU A 13 -11.13 -5.36 4.70
N GLU A 14 -11.83 -6.32 4.05
CA GLU A 14 -13.25 -6.56 4.25
C GLU A 14 -13.53 -7.16 5.64
N ASP A 15 -14.67 -6.79 6.22
CA ASP A 15 -15.22 -7.36 7.47
C ASP A 15 -14.26 -7.34 8.66
N LEU A 16 -13.41 -6.32 8.76
CA LEU A 16 -12.53 -6.11 9.90
C LEU A 16 -13.30 -5.61 11.12
N SER A 17 -13.12 -6.25 12.27
CA SER A 17 -13.56 -5.68 13.53
C SER A 17 -12.61 -4.57 14.00
N GLN A 18 -13.12 -3.66 14.85
CA GLN A 18 -12.29 -2.61 15.45
C GLN A 18 -11.12 -3.18 16.25
N GLU A 19 -11.34 -4.31 16.93
CA GLU A 19 -10.29 -5.00 17.66
C GLU A 19 -9.19 -5.52 16.70
N GLU A 20 -9.56 -6.13 15.57
CA GLU A 20 -8.64 -6.66 14.58
C GLU A 20 -7.81 -5.56 13.91
N ILE A 21 -8.43 -4.41 13.61
CA ILE A 21 -7.78 -3.24 13.00
C ILE A 21 -6.59 -2.75 13.83
N HIS A 22 -6.75 -2.73 15.17
CA HIS A 22 -5.74 -2.21 16.10
C HIS A 22 -4.85 -3.29 16.72
N TRP A 23 -5.14 -4.57 16.45
CA TRP A 23 -4.40 -5.67 17.04
C TRP A 23 -2.95 -5.75 16.56
N ARG A 24 -2.06 -6.07 17.50
CA ARG A 24 -0.63 -6.27 17.26
C ARG A 24 -0.20 -7.63 17.78
N SER A 25 0.51 -8.40 16.96
CA SER A 25 1.09 -9.68 17.39
C SER A 25 2.19 -9.52 18.44
N LEU A 26 2.89 -8.38 18.42
CA LEU A 26 3.93 -7.95 19.36
C LEU A 26 3.79 -6.43 19.55
N PRO A 27 4.27 -5.86 20.68
CA PRO A 27 4.21 -4.41 20.92
C PRO A 27 4.84 -3.56 19.80
N GLN A 28 5.89 -4.07 19.15
CA GLN A 28 6.61 -3.38 18.09
C GLN A 28 6.07 -3.69 16.68
N ALA A 29 5.11 -4.62 16.54
CA ALA A 29 4.52 -4.96 15.26
C ALA A 29 3.55 -3.88 14.79
N ASN A 30 3.46 -3.69 13.48
CA ASN A 30 2.44 -2.81 12.91
C ASN A 30 1.06 -3.48 13.02
N ALA A 31 0.06 -2.68 13.39
CA ALA A 31 -1.35 -3.03 13.25
C ALA A 31 -1.84 -2.69 11.85
N ILE A 32 -3.05 -3.14 11.48
CA ILE A 32 -3.62 -2.94 10.14
C ILE A 32 -3.82 -1.44 9.87
N ASP A 33 -4.31 -0.67 10.83
CA ASP A 33 -4.50 0.78 10.71
C ASP A 33 -3.19 1.54 10.41
N VAL A 34 -2.08 1.12 11.02
CA VAL A 34 -0.75 1.67 10.75
C VAL A 34 -0.32 1.39 9.30
N ILE A 35 -0.57 0.17 8.81
CA ILE A 35 -0.25 -0.21 7.44
C ILE A 35 -1.12 0.58 6.44
N VAL A 36 -2.42 0.73 6.69
CA VAL A 36 -3.33 1.49 5.81
C VAL A 36 -2.92 2.97 5.78
N ARG A 37 -2.60 3.57 6.94
CA ARG A 37 -2.05 4.94 7.01
C ARG A 37 -0.77 5.09 6.18
N HIS A 38 0.15 4.15 6.30
CA HIS A 38 1.39 4.13 5.53
C HIS A 38 1.11 4.04 4.02
N LEU A 39 0.26 3.12 3.58
CA LEU A 39 -0.14 2.98 2.18
C LEU A 39 -0.79 4.24 1.62
N ARG A 40 -1.62 4.94 2.42
CA ARG A 40 -2.22 6.23 2.03
C ARG A 40 -1.15 7.26 1.72
N ILE A 41 -0.17 7.41 2.61
CA ILE A 41 0.89 8.41 2.46
C ILE A 41 1.72 8.10 1.23
N GLU A 42 2.09 6.86 1.03
CA GLU A 42 2.83 6.39 -0.15
C GLU A 42 2.04 6.60 -1.45
N ALA A 43 0.76 6.27 -1.47
CA ALA A 43 -0.09 6.45 -2.66
C ALA A 43 -0.22 7.93 -3.04
N GLN A 44 -0.42 8.82 -2.07
CA GLN A 44 -0.46 10.26 -2.30
C GLN A 44 0.88 10.77 -2.84
N TRP A 45 1.97 10.33 -2.25
CA TRP A 45 3.30 10.73 -2.68
C TRP A 45 3.62 10.28 -4.12
N HIS A 46 3.24 9.06 -4.49
CA HIS A 46 3.38 8.58 -5.87
C HIS A 46 2.50 9.36 -6.85
N LEU A 47 1.28 9.70 -6.44
CA LEU A 47 0.37 10.54 -7.22
C LEU A 47 0.96 11.93 -7.47
N ASP A 48 1.47 12.58 -6.43
CA ASP A 48 2.08 13.90 -6.53
C ASP A 48 3.32 13.87 -7.45
N SER A 49 4.14 12.83 -7.35
CA SER A 49 5.30 12.62 -8.23
C SER A 49 4.91 12.48 -9.71
N LEU A 50 3.76 11.87 -10.00
CA LEU A 50 3.25 11.78 -11.38
C LEU A 50 2.73 13.11 -11.90
N GLN A 51 2.05 13.91 -11.06
CA GLN A 51 1.40 15.15 -11.47
C GLN A 51 2.38 16.28 -11.71
N ILE A 52 3.40 16.40 -10.87
CA ILE A 52 4.33 17.52 -10.90
C ILE A 52 5.34 17.37 -12.05
N GLY A 53 5.60 16.16 -12.55
CA GLY A 53 6.62 15.91 -13.57
C GLY A 53 8.05 16.35 -13.15
N VAL A 54 8.17 16.82 -11.93
CA VAL A 54 9.40 17.33 -11.31
C VAL A 54 9.95 16.24 -10.41
N ALA A 55 11.26 16.05 -10.50
CA ALA A 55 12.00 15.39 -9.45
C ALA A 55 11.56 15.99 -8.12
N MET A 56 10.77 15.26 -7.33
CA MET A 56 10.62 15.64 -5.94
C MET A 56 12.05 15.81 -5.39
N PRO A 57 12.36 16.95 -4.78
CA PRO A 57 13.65 17.07 -4.13
C PRO A 57 13.78 15.82 -3.27
N THR A 58 14.95 15.23 -3.25
CA THR A 58 15.33 14.01 -2.52
C THR A 58 14.75 14.05 -1.09
N ILE A 59 13.45 13.98 -1.00
CA ILE A 59 12.77 13.71 0.24
C ILE A 59 13.00 12.22 0.44
N ALA A 60 13.68 11.97 1.53
CA ALA A 60 14.08 10.65 1.98
C ALA A 60 13.14 9.53 1.50
N VAL A 61 13.73 8.43 1.15
CA VAL A 61 13.16 7.15 0.70
C VAL A 61 11.95 6.65 1.55
N ALA A 62 11.70 7.29 2.68
CA ALA A 62 10.49 7.21 3.46
C ALA A 62 10.14 8.64 3.90
N ALA A 63 8.86 8.96 3.89
CA ALA A 63 8.41 10.14 4.61
C ALA A 63 9.02 10.09 6.03
N PRO A 64 9.57 11.20 6.54
CA PRO A 64 10.12 11.22 7.89
C PRO A 64 9.06 10.63 8.83
N GLN A 65 9.47 9.79 9.77
CA GLN A 65 8.54 9.13 10.68
C GLN A 65 7.58 10.15 11.34
N GLU A 66 8.08 11.35 11.61
CA GLU A 66 7.31 12.49 12.14
C GLU A 66 6.15 12.90 11.21
N ALA A 67 6.36 12.88 9.88
CA ALA A 67 5.30 13.20 8.93
C ALA A 67 4.24 12.08 8.85
N ILE A 68 4.66 10.84 9.03
CA ILE A 68 3.76 9.69 9.12
C ILE A 68 2.94 9.78 10.41
N ASP A 69 3.59 10.08 11.53
CA ASP A 69 2.96 10.15 12.85
C ASP A 69 2.05 11.37 13.00
N ALA A 70 2.26 12.42 12.20
CA ALA A 70 1.37 13.58 12.14
C ALA A 70 0.00 13.26 11.51
N VAL A 71 -0.12 12.16 10.76
CA VAL A 71 -1.41 11.73 10.18
C VAL A 71 -2.16 10.88 11.22
N PRO A 72 -3.41 11.25 11.58
CA PRO A 72 -4.20 10.47 12.53
C PRO A 72 -4.40 9.02 12.12
N LEU A 73 -4.48 8.11 13.11
CA LEU A 73 -4.85 6.70 12.91
C LEU A 73 -6.39 6.58 12.80
N ASP A 74 -6.97 7.25 11.82
CA ASP A 74 -8.37 7.09 11.43
C ASP A 74 -8.41 6.09 10.27
N PHE A 75 -8.82 4.85 10.55
CA PHE A 75 -8.80 3.77 9.57
C PHE A 75 -9.68 4.08 8.36
N GLU A 76 -10.91 4.52 8.57
CA GLU A 76 -11.87 4.76 7.50
C GLU A 76 -11.44 5.92 6.61
N GLU A 77 -11.03 7.04 7.20
CA GLU A 77 -10.53 8.19 6.44
C GLU A 77 -9.23 7.84 5.70
N ASN A 78 -8.32 7.08 6.32
CA ASN A 78 -7.10 6.65 5.67
C ASN A 78 -7.36 5.69 4.50
N LEU A 79 -8.30 4.77 4.64
CA LEU A 79 -8.70 3.85 3.57
C LEU A 79 -9.35 4.60 2.41
N LYS A 80 -10.26 5.52 2.70
CA LYS A 80 -10.88 6.38 1.69
C LYS A 80 -9.85 7.19 0.91
N ARG A 81 -8.92 7.85 1.59
CA ARG A 81 -7.86 8.64 0.95
C ARG A 81 -6.89 7.78 0.16
N LEU A 82 -6.59 6.58 0.62
CA LEU A 82 -5.81 5.61 -0.12
C LEU A 82 -6.51 5.25 -1.44
N GLU A 83 -7.81 4.95 -1.41
CA GLU A 83 -8.59 4.61 -2.60
C GLU A 83 -8.62 5.77 -3.60
N GLU A 84 -8.88 6.99 -3.15
CA GLU A 84 -8.91 8.20 -3.98
C GLU A 84 -7.55 8.41 -4.69
N SER A 85 -6.45 8.41 -3.93
CA SER A 85 -5.11 8.65 -4.45
C SER A 85 -4.66 7.54 -5.39
N TYR A 86 -4.93 6.29 -5.04
CA TYR A 86 -4.55 5.14 -5.85
C TYR A 86 -5.33 5.07 -7.16
N THR A 87 -6.63 5.30 -7.12
CA THR A 87 -7.48 5.33 -8.33
C THR A 87 -6.98 6.40 -9.30
N ARG A 88 -6.77 7.61 -8.80
CA ARG A 88 -6.25 8.72 -9.62
C ARG A 88 -4.86 8.44 -10.18
N PHE A 89 -3.98 7.81 -9.40
CA PHE A 89 -2.67 7.36 -9.86
C PHE A 89 -2.78 6.38 -11.03
N VAL A 90 -3.63 5.38 -10.94
CA VAL A 90 -3.86 4.38 -11.99
C VAL A 90 -4.46 5.00 -13.24
N ASP A 91 -5.41 5.94 -13.09
CA ASP A 91 -6.02 6.64 -14.22
C ASP A 91 -5.00 7.49 -14.99
N ILE A 92 -4.10 8.18 -14.30
CA ILE A 92 -3.00 8.91 -14.94
C ILE A 92 -2.08 7.96 -15.71
N LEU A 93 -1.73 6.81 -15.12
CA LEU A 93 -0.91 5.81 -15.81
C LEU A 93 -1.59 5.28 -17.07
N ARG A 94 -2.90 5.01 -17.03
CA ARG A 94 -3.68 4.54 -18.18
C ARG A 94 -3.77 5.58 -19.30
N ALA A 95 -3.97 6.85 -18.93
CA ALA A 95 -4.07 7.96 -19.86
C ALA A 95 -2.72 8.34 -20.49
N THR A 96 -1.60 7.85 -19.97
CA THR A 96 -0.26 8.24 -20.39
C THR A 96 0.34 7.21 -21.36
N THR A 97 0.89 7.66 -22.49
CA THR A 97 1.56 6.75 -23.43
C THR A 97 2.85 6.17 -22.86
N LEU A 98 3.24 4.97 -23.34
CA LEU A 98 4.48 4.34 -22.90
C LEU A 98 5.72 5.22 -23.23
N ALA A 99 5.69 5.92 -24.35
CA ALA A 99 6.76 6.86 -24.73
C ALA A 99 6.88 7.99 -23.70
N THR A 100 5.75 8.60 -23.31
CA THR A 100 5.72 9.65 -22.29
C THR A 100 6.16 9.13 -20.91
N LEU A 101 5.73 7.93 -20.52
CA LEU A 101 6.15 7.30 -19.26
C LEU A 101 7.66 7.05 -19.20
N ARG A 102 8.28 6.73 -20.32
CA ARG A 102 9.74 6.55 -20.40
C ARG A 102 10.52 7.86 -20.35
N GLN A 103 9.94 8.94 -20.83
CA GLN A 103 10.58 10.27 -20.85
C GLN A 103 10.43 11.01 -19.51
N ARG A 104 9.33 10.79 -18.77
CA ARG A 104 9.14 11.42 -17.48
C ARG A 104 10.10 10.82 -16.46
N THR A 105 10.84 11.68 -15.80
CA THR A 105 11.64 11.30 -14.64
C THR A 105 10.82 11.53 -13.39
N ALA A 106 10.45 10.45 -12.71
CA ALA A 106 9.95 10.54 -11.35
C ALA A 106 11.13 10.40 -10.39
N ALA A 107 11.30 11.35 -9.47
CA ALA A 107 12.43 11.34 -8.53
C ALA A 107 12.15 10.55 -7.27
N ALA A 108 11.31 9.55 -7.37
CA ALA A 108 10.77 8.89 -6.20
C ALA A 108 11.79 8.12 -5.39
N TYR A 109 12.86 7.59 -5.75
CA TYR A 109 13.76 6.75 -4.94
C TYR A 109 15.24 6.96 -5.32
N GLY A 110 15.74 8.21 -5.34
CA GLY A 110 17.12 8.48 -5.68
C GLY A 110 17.48 8.04 -7.10
N GLU A 111 18.69 7.57 -7.31
CA GLU A 111 19.16 7.21 -8.66
C GLU A 111 18.46 5.97 -9.26
N MET A 112 17.83 5.12 -8.47
CA MET A 112 17.26 3.85 -8.93
C MET A 112 15.89 3.95 -9.61
N SER A 113 15.14 5.04 -9.48
CA SER A 113 13.78 5.11 -10.02
C SER A 113 13.48 6.39 -10.79
N ARG A 114 14.34 6.72 -11.71
CA ARG A 114 14.19 7.92 -12.55
C ARG A 114 13.08 7.82 -13.61
N GLN A 115 12.39 6.70 -13.75
CA GLN A 115 11.42 6.49 -14.82
C GLN A 115 10.01 6.23 -14.25
N THR A 116 9.02 6.94 -14.75
CA THR A 116 7.64 6.88 -14.29
C THR A 116 7.03 5.47 -14.34
N TYR A 117 7.41 4.62 -15.31
CA TYR A 117 6.92 3.25 -15.37
C TYR A 117 7.44 2.40 -14.19
N ARG A 118 8.64 2.71 -13.65
CA ARG A 118 9.18 2.05 -12.44
C ARG A 118 8.39 2.42 -11.21
N LEU A 119 7.89 3.67 -11.14
CA LEU A 119 7.02 4.11 -10.07
C LEU A 119 5.71 3.31 -10.05
N GLY A 120 5.11 3.08 -11.25
CA GLY A 120 3.93 2.22 -11.36
C GLY A 120 4.18 0.79 -10.88
N TYR A 121 5.30 0.19 -11.29
CA TYR A 121 5.68 -1.13 -10.83
C TYR A 121 5.93 -1.16 -9.32
N HIS A 122 6.66 -0.18 -8.80
CA HIS A 122 6.97 -0.08 -7.37
C HIS A 122 5.69 0.02 -6.53
N GLN A 123 4.76 0.90 -6.91
CA GLN A 123 3.50 1.08 -6.21
C GLN A 123 2.70 -0.23 -6.13
N ALA A 124 2.61 -0.98 -7.23
CA ALA A 124 1.90 -2.25 -7.23
C ALA A 124 2.60 -3.31 -6.37
N ALA A 125 3.92 -3.42 -6.46
CA ALA A 125 4.71 -4.37 -5.66
C ALA A 125 4.64 -4.05 -4.16
N HIS A 126 4.76 -2.77 -3.80
CA HIS A 126 4.67 -2.28 -2.43
C HIS A 126 3.28 -2.58 -1.81
N MET A 127 2.22 -2.29 -2.55
CA MET A 127 0.86 -2.60 -2.12
C MET A 127 0.63 -4.12 -1.97
N ALA A 128 1.16 -4.94 -2.89
CA ALA A 128 1.07 -6.40 -2.79
C ALA A 128 1.79 -6.95 -1.55
N MET A 129 2.95 -6.39 -1.22
CA MET A 129 3.70 -6.73 0.00
C MET A 129 2.86 -6.45 1.25
N HIS A 130 2.28 -5.26 1.36
CA HIS A 130 1.45 -4.89 2.51
C HIS A 130 0.13 -5.67 2.56
N CYS A 131 -0.46 -6.01 1.43
CA CYS A 131 -1.60 -6.94 1.38
C CYS A 131 -1.24 -8.30 2.02
N GLY A 132 -0.06 -8.83 1.74
CA GLY A 132 0.44 -10.05 2.38
C GLY A 132 0.62 -9.90 3.90
N GLN A 133 1.13 -8.75 4.36
CA GLN A 133 1.27 -8.46 5.78
C GLN A 133 -0.10 -8.38 6.50
N ILE A 134 -1.07 -7.70 5.91
CA ILE A 134 -2.44 -7.60 6.46
C ILE A 134 -3.06 -9.00 6.59
N ARG A 135 -2.99 -9.83 5.55
CA ARG A 135 -3.49 -11.21 5.59
C ARG A 135 -2.81 -12.04 6.66
N MET A 136 -1.50 -11.88 6.83
CA MET A 136 -0.76 -12.55 7.91
C MET A 136 -1.24 -12.10 9.29
N ILE A 137 -1.43 -10.79 9.51
CA ILE A 137 -1.93 -10.24 10.77
C ILE A 137 -3.32 -10.82 11.08
N ARG A 138 -4.22 -10.85 10.10
CA ARG A 138 -5.57 -11.43 10.25
C ARG A 138 -5.54 -12.91 10.59
N ASN A 139 -4.68 -13.68 9.93
CA ASN A 139 -4.54 -15.11 10.24
C ASN A 139 -3.99 -15.35 11.64
N LEU A 140 -3.04 -14.53 12.10
CA LEU A 140 -2.49 -14.62 13.46
C LEU A 140 -3.54 -14.23 14.52
N TYR A 141 -4.32 -13.16 14.28
CA TYR A 141 -5.40 -12.73 15.15
C TYR A 141 -6.48 -13.83 15.31
N ARG A 142 -6.93 -14.41 14.19
CA ARG A 142 -7.90 -15.52 14.21
C ARG A 142 -7.34 -16.75 14.91
N LYS A 143 -6.09 -17.10 14.67
CA LYS A 143 -5.42 -18.22 15.35
C LYS A 143 -5.38 -18.02 16.87
N MET A 144 -5.09 -16.81 17.32
CA MET A 144 -5.11 -16.47 18.77
C MET A 144 -6.50 -16.69 19.38
N ARG A 145 -7.57 -16.47 18.60
CA ARG A 145 -8.96 -16.67 19.02
C ARG A 145 -9.46 -18.13 18.85
N GLY A 146 -8.63 -19.02 18.35
CA GLY A 146 -9.03 -20.40 18.05
C GLY A 146 -9.90 -20.53 16.78
N GLU A 147 -9.90 -19.52 15.93
CA GLU A 147 -10.64 -19.48 14.67
C GLU A 147 -9.78 -20.00 13.51
N PRO A 148 -10.40 -20.54 12.44
CA PRO A 148 -9.66 -20.92 11.24
C PRO A 148 -9.05 -19.69 10.55
N PRO A 149 -7.91 -19.85 9.81
CA PRO A 149 -7.33 -18.75 9.06
C PRO A 149 -8.30 -18.23 8.00
N GLY A 150 -8.35 -16.90 7.82
CA GLY A 150 -9.19 -16.27 6.81
C GLY A 150 -8.59 -16.32 5.40
N PHE A 151 -7.26 -16.38 5.33
CA PHE A 151 -6.52 -16.41 4.06
C PHE A 151 -5.60 -17.63 4.04
N VAL A 152 -5.95 -18.59 3.20
CA VAL A 152 -5.12 -19.77 2.94
C VAL A 152 -4.46 -19.56 1.58
N PRO A 153 -3.15 -19.81 1.43
CA PRO A 153 -2.52 -19.76 0.11
C PRO A 153 -3.21 -20.71 -0.85
N ASP A 154 -3.51 -20.24 -2.07
CA ASP A 154 -4.07 -21.06 -3.16
C ASP A 154 -3.02 -22.06 -3.70
N ASN A 155 -2.27 -22.68 -2.82
CA ASN A 155 -1.27 -23.66 -3.21
C ASN A 155 -1.74 -25.05 -2.76
N PRO A 156 -2.07 -25.95 -3.72
CA PRO A 156 -2.54 -27.29 -3.42
C PRO A 156 -1.50 -28.17 -2.70
N THR A 157 -0.24 -27.73 -2.61
CA THR A 157 0.84 -28.46 -1.91
C THR A 157 0.93 -28.15 -0.42
N TYR A 158 0.20 -27.13 0.08
CA TYR A 158 0.11 -26.92 1.52
C TYR A 158 -0.99 -27.81 2.11
N PRO A 159 -0.65 -28.70 3.04
CA PRO A 159 -1.67 -29.48 3.75
C PRO A 159 -2.62 -28.53 4.48
N LYS A 160 -3.91 -28.77 4.30
CA LYS A 160 -4.98 -28.04 5.01
C LYS A 160 -4.96 -28.39 6.49
#